data_ce8b0eed909a17aa608c6e4722839268
#
_entry.id   ce8b0eed909a17aa608c6e4722839268
#
_cell.length_a   1.000
_cell.length_b   1.000
_cell.length_c   1.000
_cell.angle_alpha   90.00
_cell.angle_beta   90.00
_cell.angle_gamma   90.00
#
_symmetry.space_group_name_H-M   'P 1'
#
loop_
_entity.id
_entity.type
_entity.pdbx_description
1 polymer ?
#
loop_
_entity_poly.entity_id
_entity_poly.type
_entity_poly.pdbx_seq_one_letter_code
_entity_poly.pdbx_strand_id
1 'polypeptide(L)'
;MDLAKISWKLIVGILAICVVMTIVAFMETEDLTIVYILLAVMMVLVAILLIILTFSRDIKARLEYDGLHVTGPMLSIKVPYGEINSTEIREGAGIMSYGIRIGGYGGIDRLGGRFRNSEFGNYKLGVRVSVKKCIVVRYMESKVLVFNLENEDRTEQFYNELRRMVGK
;
A
#
# COMPACT_ATOMS: atom_id res chain seq x y z
N MET A 1 -2.13 17.39 -2.95
CA MET A 1 -0.98 17.50 -2.01
C MET A 1 -0.47 16.08 -1.74
N ASP A 2 0.70 15.77 -2.25
CA ASP A 2 1.23 14.39 -2.27
C ASP A 2 1.82 14.06 -0.89
N LEU A 3 1.00 13.47 -0.02
CA LEU A 3 1.39 13.06 1.34
C LEU A 3 2.56 12.04 1.35
N ALA A 4 2.85 11.42 0.21
CA ALA A 4 3.96 10.47 0.06
C ALA A 4 5.35 11.15 0.07
N LYS A 5 5.41 12.47 -0.04
CA LYS A 5 6.65 13.26 0.03
C LYS A 5 6.85 13.99 1.36
N ILE A 6 6.19 13.57 2.43
CA ILE A 6 6.62 14.01 3.75
C ILE A 6 8.06 13.53 3.90
N SER A 7 8.98 14.46 3.75
CA SER A 7 10.40 14.18 3.78
C SER A 7 10.71 13.48 5.11
N TRP A 8 11.42 12.36 5.09
CA TRP A 8 11.99 11.71 6.27
C TRP A 8 12.62 12.73 7.23
N LYS A 9 13.25 13.78 6.69
CA LYS A 9 13.81 14.88 7.45
C LYS A 9 12.78 15.63 8.30
N LEU A 10 11.56 15.81 7.81
CA LEU A 10 10.47 16.47 8.54
C LEU A 10 9.98 15.61 9.71
N ILE A 11 9.88 14.30 9.50
CA ILE A 11 9.51 13.34 10.54
C ILE A 11 10.55 13.31 11.65
N VAL A 12 11.83 13.21 11.28
CA VAL A 12 12.95 13.24 12.23
C VAL A 12 12.99 14.57 12.96
N GLY A 13 12.73 15.69 12.29
CA GLY A 13 12.65 17.02 12.91
C GLY A 13 11.55 17.12 13.95
N ILE A 14 10.34 16.65 13.65
CA ILE A 14 9.22 16.64 14.61
C ILE A 14 9.55 15.76 15.82
N LEU A 15 10.08 14.56 15.61
CA LEU A 15 10.48 13.67 16.71
C LEU A 15 11.56 14.30 17.59
N ALA A 16 12.57 14.95 17.00
CA ALA A 16 13.62 15.65 17.74
C ALA A 16 13.07 16.79 18.59
N ILE A 17 12.15 17.61 18.05
CA ILE A 17 11.48 18.67 18.79
C ILE A 17 10.68 18.10 19.97
N CYS A 18 9.92 17.03 19.76
CA CYS A 18 9.15 16.38 20.82
C CYS A 18 10.06 15.86 21.94
N VAL A 19 11.20 15.27 21.62
CA VAL A 19 12.18 14.79 22.62
C VAL A 19 12.76 15.95 23.40
N VAL A 20 13.17 17.03 22.75
CA VAL A 20 13.71 18.22 23.41
C VAL A 20 12.67 18.83 24.35
N MET A 21 11.43 19.01 23.91
CA MET A 21 10.34 19.54 24.74
C MET A 21 10.06 18.67 25.98
N THR A 22 10.15 17.34 25.83
CA THR A 22 9.99 16.41 26.97
C THR A 22 11.14 16.55 27.98
N ILE A 23 12.38 16.70 27.49
CA ILE A 23 13.57 16.92 28.37
C ILE A 23 13.46 18.25 29.11
N VAL A 24 13.08 19.34 28.43
CA VAL A 24 12.90 20.66 29.05
C VAL A 24 11.80 20.61 30.11
N ALA A 25 10.65 19.99 29.80
CA ALA A 25 9.57 19.81 30.75
C ALA A 25 10.02 19.03 32.01
N PHE A 26 10.85 18.00 31.83
CA PHE A 26 11.41 17.22 32.93
C PHE A 26 12.37 18.02 33.80
N MET A 27 13.10 18.98 33.22
CA MET A 27 14.04 19.83 33.96
C MET A 27 13.35 20.99 34.71
N GLU A 28 12.19 21.45 34.19
CA GLU A 28 11.50 22.64 34.77
C GLU A 28 10.37 22.30 35.73
N THR A 29 9.83 21.06 35.69
CA THR A 29 8.69 20.67 36.53
C THR A 29 9.06 19.55 37.49
N GLU A 30 8.81 19.77 38.78
CA GLU A 30 8.85 18.71 39.80
C GLU A 30 7.62 17.77 39.73
N ASP A 31 6.62 18.13 38.92
CA ASP A 31 5.39 17.37 38.77
C ASP A 31 5.53 16.28 37.70
N LEU A 32 5.79 15.05 38.15
CA LEU A 32 5.90 13.86 37.32
C LEU A 32 4.64 13.60 36.49
N THR A 33 3.46 14.08 36.88
CA THR A 33 2.20 13.90 36.18
C THR A 33 2.25 14.55 34.81
N ILE A 34 2.79 15.77 34.72
CA ILE A 34 2.95 16.49 33.44
C ILE A 34 3.88 15.73 32.51
N VAL A 35 4.98 15.18 33.02
CA VAL A 35 5.93 14.39 32.23
C VAL A 35 5.27 13.12 31.65
N TYR A 36 4.47 12.41 32.42
CA TYR A 36 3.74 11.23 31.94
C TYR A 36 2.70 11.57 30.88
N ILE A 37 1.98 12.69 31.03
CA ILE A 37 1.03 13.16 30.03
C ILE A 37 1.75 13.46 28.69
N LEU A 38 2.87 14.17 28.74
CA LEU A 38 3.67 14.49 27.54
C LEU A 38 4.20 13.22 26.84
N LEU A 39 4.69 12.24 27.60
CA LEU A 39 5.12 10.95 27.07
C LEU A 39 3.98 10.19 26.42
N ALA A 40 2.79 10.16 27.03
CA ALA A 40 1.62 9.52 26.47
C ALA A 40 1.19 10.17 25.14
N VAL A 41 1.15 11.50 25.08
CA VAL A 41 0.86 12.25 23.84
C VAL A 41 1.89 11.94 22.76
N MET A 42 3.16 11.91 23.11
CA MET A 42 4.24 11.57 22.17
C MET A 42 4.09 10.15 21.61
N MET A 43 3.77 9.16 22.43
CA MET A 43 3.51 7.79 21.98
C MET A 43 2.35 7.72 21.00
N VAL A 44 1.26 8.44 21.25
CA VAL A 44 0.10 8.51 20.35
C VAL A 44 0.50 9.14 19.01
N LEU A 45 1.24 10.23 19.00
CA LEU A 45 1.72 10.87 17.77
C LEU A 45 2.64 9.94 16.95
N VAL A 46 3.55 9.23 17.61
CA VAL A 46 4.41 8.24 16.94
C VAL A 46 3.58 7.10 16.35
N ALA A 47 2.59 6.60 17.08
CA ALA A 47 1.69 5.57 16.59
C ALA A 47 0.90 6.02 15.34
N ILE A 48 0.34 7.24 15.37
CA ILE A 48 -0.34 7.84 14.22
C ILE A 48 0.60 7.96 13.03
N LEU A 49 1.83 8.43 13.26
CA LEU A 49 2.83 8.57 12.23
C LEU A 49 3.20 7.23 11.59
N LEU A 50 3.42 6.18 12.40
CA LEU A 50 3.69 4.83 11.91
C LEU A 50 2.52 4.28 11.08
N ILE A 51 1.28 4.55 11.49
CA ILE A 51 0.09 4.19 10.74
C ILE A 51 0.10 4.90 9.38
N ILE A 52 0.31 6.22 9.35
CA ILE A 52 0.37 7.00 8.10
C ILE A 52 1.47 6.46 7.17
N LEU A 53 2.67 6.21 7.68
CA LEU A 53 3.79 5.68 6.89
C LEU A 53 3.50 4.28 6.31
N THR A 54 2.84 3.43 7.10
CA THR A 54 2.50 2.08 6.66
C THR A 54 1.45 2.11 5.54
N PHE A 55 0.48 3.00 5.65
CA PHE A 55 -0.61 3.11 4.68
C PHE A 55 -0.31 4.03 3.48
N SER A 56 0.74 4.84 3.54
CA SER A 56 1.18 5.70 2.42
C SER A 56 1.99 4.96 1.35
N ARG A 57 2.21 3.66 1.50
CA ARG A 57 2.99 2.87 0.53
C ARG A 57 2.32 2.88 -0.84
N ASP A 58 3.11 3.18 -1.87
CA ASP A 58 2.67 3.07 -3.25
C ASP A 58 2.55 1.63 -3.70
N ILE A 59 1.65 1.43 -4.66
CA ILE A 59 1.55 0.15 -5.37
C ILE A 59 2.73 0.10 -6.34
N LYS A 60 3.54 -0.93 -6.18
CA LYS A 60 4.71 -1.19 -7.03
C LYS A 60 4.66 -2.64 -7.49
N ALA A 61 4.94 -2.84 -8.75
CA ALA A 61 5.15 -4.17 -9.31
C ALA A 61 6.56 -4.26 -9.89
N ARG A 62 7.17 -5.42 -9.74
CA ARG A 62 8.50 -5.74 -10.27
C ARG A 62 8.47 -7.13 -10.88
N LEU A 63 9.11 -7.27 -12.02
CA LEU A 63 9.41 -8.56 -12.61
C LEU A 63 10.79 -8.99 -12.08
N GLU A 64 10.80 -9.96 -11.19
CA GLU A 64 12.01 -10.57 -10.66
C GLU A 64 12.38 -11.78 -11.53
N TYR A 65 13.57 -12.34 -11.32
CA TYR A 65 14.06 -13.49 -12.10
C TYR A 65 13.08 -14.68 -12.06
N ASP A 66 12.44 -14.92 -10.94
CA ASP A 66 11.62 -16.09 -10.64
C ASP A 66 10.11 -15.79 -10.57
N GLY A 67 9.68 -14.53 -10.74
CA GLY A 67 8.26 -14.22 -10.67
C GLY A 67 7.91 -12.74 -10.63
N LEU A 68 6.61 -12.51 -10.58
CA LEU A 68 5.99 -11.21 -10.38
C LEU A 68 5.92 -10.89 -8.88
N HIS A 69 6.49 -9.77 -8.47
CA HIS A 69 6.36 -9.26 -7.11
C HIS A 69 5.55 -7.97 -7.09
N VAL A 70 4.42 -7.97 -6.38
CA VAL A 70 3.54 -6.80 -6.23
C VAL A 70 3.44 -6.42 -4.77
N THR A 71 3.71 -5.15 -4.48
CA THR A 71 3.64 -4.57 -3.15
C THR A 71 2.74 -3.34 -3.14
N GLY A 72 2.08 -3.07 -2.03
CA GLY A 72 1.19 -1.92 -1.84
C GLY A 72 0.68 -1.83 -0.41
N PRO A 73 -0.28 -0.95 -0.13
CA PRO A 73 -0.91 -0.87 1.18
C PRO A 73 -1.52 -2.22 1.55
N MET A 74 -1.03 -2.82 2.63
CA MET A 74 -1.46 -4.15 3.11
C MET A 74 -1.44 -5.27 2.05
N LEU A 75 -0.62 -5.11 1.02
CA LEU A 75 -0.41 -6.08 -0.02
C LEU A 75 1.09 -6.32 -0.20
N SER A 76 1.51 -7.57 -0.10
CA SER A 76 2.81 -8.04 -0.55
C SER A 76 2.63 -9.46 -1.05
N ILE A 77 2.88 -9.66 -2.33
CA ILE A 77 2.68 -10.96 -2.98
C ILE A 77 3.74 -11.19 -4.02
N LYS A 78 4.26 -12.41 -4.03
CA LYS A 78 5.15 -12.92 -5.05
C LYS A 78 4.45 -14.09 -5.75
N VAL A 79 4.41 -14.05 -7.07
CA VAL A 79 3.78 -15.07 -7.92
C VAL A 79 4.83 -15.59 -8.90
N PRO A 80 5.29 -16.83 -8.76
CA PRO A 80 6.20 -17.44 -9.73
C PRO A 80 5.59 -17.46 -11.13
N TYR A 81 6.40 -17.26 -12.17
CA TYR A 81 5.89 -17.24 -13.56
C TYR A 81 5.22 -18.55 -13.95
N GLY A 82 5.77 -19.68 -13.50
CA GLY A 82 5.19 -21.01 -13.77
C GLY A 82 3.82 -21.27 -13.13
N GLU A 83 3.41 -20.43 -12.17
CA GLU A 83 2.10 -20.52 -11.51
C GLU A 83 1.07 -19.57 -12.13
N ILE A 84 1.47 -18.70 -13.07
CA ILE A 84 0.58 -17.76 -13.74
C ILE A 84 -0.16 -18.50 -14.87
N ASN A 85 -1.46 -18.61 -14.71
CA ASN A 85 -2.33 -19.28 -15.68
C ASN A 85 -2.76 -18.33 -16.82
N SER A 86 -3.06 -17.08 -16.47
CA SER A 86 -3.43 -16.05 -17.45
C SER A 86 -3.19 -14.64 -16.92
N THR A 87 -2.97 -13.73 -17.86
CA THR A 87 -2.85 -12.30 -17.59
C THR A 87 -3.72 -11.53 -18.55
N GLU A 88 -4.48 -10.57 -18.05
CA GLU A 88 -5.32 -9.70 -18.87
C GLU A 88 -5.26 -8.27 -18.36
N ILE A 89 -5.48 -7.31 -19.25
CA ILE A 89 -5.68 -5.92 -18.89
C ILE A 89 -7.16 -5.59 -18.99
N ARG A 90 -7.71 -4.94 -18.00
CA ARG A 90 -9.12 -4.54 -17.94
C ARG A 90 -9.28 -3.10 -17.51
N GLU A 91 -10.38 -2.49 -17.93
CA GLU A 91 -10.80 -1.22 -17.36
C GLU A 91 -11.42 -1.44 -15.98
N GLY A 92 -10.83 -0.81 -14.99
CA GLY A 92 -11.38 -0.78 -13.64
C GLY A 92 -12.46 0.30 -13.55
N ALA A 93 -13.68 -0.06 -13.24
CA ALA A 93 -14.78 0.90 -13.11
C ALA A 93 -14.98 1.32 -11.65
N GLY A 94 -14.13 2.14 -11.09
CA GLY A 94 -14.32 2.73 -9.75
C GLY A 94 -14.38 1.75 -8.58
N ILE A 95 -14.49 2.27 -7.36
CA ILE A 95 -14.45 1.49 -6.09
C ILE A 95 -15.55 0.43 -6.01
N MET A 96 -16.74 0.75 -6.53
CA MET A 96 -17.91 -0.14 -6.44
C MET A 96 -17.76 -1.43 -7.26
N SER A 97 -16.99 -1.40 -8.34
CA SER A 97 -16.78 -2.58 -9.21
C SER A 97 -15.70 -3.54 -8.69
N TYR A 98 -14.89 -3.11 -7.72
CA TYR A 98 -13.93 -4.01 -7.08
C TYR A 98 -14.57 -4.93 -6.03
N GLY A 99 -15.84 -4.72 -5.68
CA GLY A 99 -16.57 -5.56 -4.75
C GLY A 99 -16.40 -5.20 -3.29
N ILE A 100 -16.59 -6.18 -2.40
CA ILE A 100 -16.58 -5.99 -0.96
C ILE A 100 -15.15 -6.21 -0.42
N ARG A 101 -14.67 -5.28 0.39
CA ARG A 101 -13.40 -5.45 1.10
C ARG A 101 -13.58 -6.39 2.29
N ILE A 102 -12.84 -7.50 2.30
CA ILE A 102 -12.81 -8.46 3.42
C ILE A 102 -11.75 -8.04 4.44
N GLY A 103 -10.64 -7.49 3.99
CA GLY A 103 -9.57 -7.00 4.86
C GLY A 103 -8.49 -6.28 4.06
N GLY A 104 -7.96 -5.21 4.62
CA GLY A 104 -6.96 -4.42 3.94
C GLY A 104 -7.19 -2.92 4.09
N TYR A 105 -6.52 -2.15 3.26
CA TYR A 105 -6.55 -0.70 3.24
C TYR A 105 -7.54 -0.17 2.20
N GLY A 106 -8.33 0.83 2.58
CA GLY A 106 -9.20 1.59 1.69
C GLY A 106 -9.02 3.08 1.95
N GLY A 107 -8.13 3.71 1.21
CA GLY A 107 -7.96 5.16 1.18
C GLY A 107 -8.77 5.81 0.06
N ILE A 108 -8.58 7.13 -0.10
CA ILE A 108 -9.31 7.93 -1.13
C ILE A 108 -8.91 7.48 -2.54
N ASP A 109 -7.60 7.27 -2.79
CA ASP A 109 -7.06 6.93 -4.13
C ASP A 109 -6.43 5.54 -4.19
N ARG A 110 -6.27 4.84 -3.07
CA ARG A 110 -5.57 3.55 -3.04
C ARG A 110 -6.38 2.51 -2.28
N LEU A 111 -6.52 1.36 -2.90
CA LEU A 111 -7.12 0.17 -2.29
C LEU A 111 -6.08 -0.93 -2.27
N GLY A 112 -5.99 -1.65 -1.16
CA GLY A 112 -5.05 -2.77 -1.05
C GLY A 112 -5.50 -3.82 -0.05
N GLY A 113 -5.29 -5.10 -0.36
CA GLY A 113 -5.62 -6.19 0.54
C GLY A 113 -6.48 -7.28 -0.08
N ARG A 114 -7.40 -7.84 0.72
CA ARG A 114 -8.31 -8.91 0.30
C ARG A 114 -9.70 -8.38 0.02
N PHE A 115 -10.22 -8.73 -1.15
CA PHE A 115 -11.53 -8.32 -1.64
C PHE A 115 -12.33 -9.55 -2.11
N ARG A 116 -13.63 -9.37 -2.29
CA ARG A 116 -14.52 -10.38 -2.82
C ARG A 116 -15.52 -9.74 -3.77
N ASN A 117 -15.69 -10.34 -4.94
CA ASN A 117 -16.76 -10.03 -5.87
C ASN A 117 -17.37 -11.31 -6.45
N SER A 118 -18.42 -11.16 -7.26
CA SER A 118 -19.11 -12.29 -7.91
C SER A 118 -18.27 -12.96 -9.00
N GLU A 119 -17.35 -12.23 -9.62
CA GLU A 119 -16.56 -12.72 -10.74
C GLU A 119 -15.32 -13.50 -10.30
N PHE A 120 -14.58 -12.98 -9.32
CA PHE A 120 -13.30 -13.55 -8.86
C PHE A 120 -13.40 -14.34 -7.57
N GLY A 121 -14.55 -14.30 -6.90
CA GLY A 121 -14.63 -14.81 -5.54
C GLY A 121 -13.74 -13.98 -4.60
N ASN A 122 -12.92 -14.63 -3.79
CA ASN A 122 -11.93 -13.99 -2.95
C ASN A 122 -10.65 -13.72 -3.73
N TYR A 123 -10.18 -12.48 -3.77
CA TYR A 123 -8.99 -12.10 -4.51
C TYR A 123 -8.15 -11.05 -3.79
N LYS A 124 -6.92 -10.83 -4.27
CA LYS A 124 -6.04 -9.78 -3.79
C LYS A 124 -6.10 -8.58 -4.72
N LEU A 125 -6.17 -7.38 -4.13
CA LEU A 125 -6.28 -6.11 -4.84
C LEU A 125 -5.17 -5.17 -4.39
N GLY A 126 -4.57 -4.48 -5.35
CA GLY A 126 -3.65 -3.38 -5.12
C GLY A 126 -3.81 -2.35 -6.23
N VAL A 127 -4.73 -1.38 -6.07
CA VAL A 127 -5.04 -0.43 -7.14
C VAL A 127 -5.06 1.02 -6.66
N ARG A 128 -4.72 1.93 -7.58
CA ARG A 128 -5.10 3.34 -7.53
C ARG A 128 -6.45 3.49 -8.21
N VAL A 129 -7.36 4.15 -7.53
CA VAL A 129 -8.74 4.35 -8.02
C VAL A 129 -8.77 5.32 -9.19
N SER A 130 -7.85 6.29 -9.19
CA SER A 130 -7.68 7.28 -10.28
C SER A 130 -7.21 6.67 -11.60
N VAL A 131 -6.62 5.46 -11.59
CA VAL A 131 -6.13 4.77 -12.78
C VAL A 131 -7.16 3.75 -13.23
N LYS A 132 -7.74 3.98 -14.42
CA LYS A 132 -8.85 3.16 -14.94
C LYS A 132 -8.43 1.75 -15.36
N LYS A 133 -7.19 1.58 -15.86
CA LYS A 133 -6.71 0.28 -16.33
C LYS A 133 -6.10 -0.51 -15.19
N CYS A 134 -6.42 -1.81 -15.14
CA CYS A 134 -5.90 -2.76 -14.17
C CYS A 134 -5.39 -4.02 -14.86
N ILE A 135 -4.35 -4.62 -14.29
CA ILE A 135 -3.82 -5.93 -14.68
C ILE A 135 -4.47 -6.96 -13.78
N VAL A 136 -5.09 -7.96 -14.37
CA VAL A 136 -5.63 -9.13 -13.67
C VAL A 136 -4.73 -10.31 -13.96
N VAL A 137 -4.19 -10.90 -12.90
CA VAL A 137 -3.34 -12.10 -12.95
C VAL A 137 -4.07 -13.23 -12.27
N ARG A 138 -4.37 -14.29 -13.02
CA ARG A 138 -4.88 -15.56 -12.47
C ARG A 138 -3.71 -16.49 -12.27
N TYR A 139 -3.55 -17.01 -11.06
CA TYR A 139 -2.41 -17.84 -10.71
C TYR A 139 -2.82 -18.97 -9.78
N MET A 140 -2.02 -20.05 -9.76
CA MET A 140 -2.42 -21.31 -9.16
C MET A 140 -3.78 -21.76 -9.75
N GLU A 141 -4.56 -22.55 -9.03
CA GLU A 141 -5.83 -23.06 -9.57
C GLU A 141 -6.94 -22.00 -9.61
N SER A 142 -7.03 -21.14 -8.58
CA SER A 142 -8.19 -20.23 -8.42
C SER A 142 -7.86 -18.85 -7.82
N LYS A 143 -6.57 -18.54 -7.65
CA LYS A 143 -6.19 -17.26 -7.04
C LYS A 143 -6.14 -16.16 -8.08
N VAL A 144 -6.60 -14.97 -7.68
CA VAL A 144 -6.60 -13.78 -8.53
C VAL A 144 -5.91 -12.63 -7.81
N LEU A 145 -5.06 -11.94 -8.55
CA LEU A 145 -4.43 -10.69 -8.17
C LEU A 145 -4.81 -9.61 -9.17
N VAL A 146 -5.35 -8.50 -8.68
CA VAL A 146 -5.69 -7.33 -9.50
C VAL A 146 -4.85 -6.16 -9.02
N PHE A 147 -4.12 -5.52 -9.92
CA PHE A 147 -3.32 -4.36 -9.58
C PHE A 147 -3.17 -3.39 -10.74
N ASN A 148 -2.83 -2.16 -10.43
CA ASN A 148 -2.37 -1.17 -11.39
C ASN A 148 -1.17 -0.39 -10.85
N LEU A 149 -0.56 0.41 -11.68
CA LEU A 149 0.59 1.23 -11.33
C LEU A 149 0.19 2.71 -11.24
N GLU A 150 1.17 3.60 -11.29
CA GLU A 150 0.98 5.04 -11.07
C GLU A 150 0.08 5.74 -12.09
N ASN A 151 0.02 5.21 -13.33
CA ASN A 151 -0.82 5.72 -14.41
C ASN A 151 -1.15 4.59 -15.42
N GLU A 152 -2.01 4.90 -16.40
CA GLU A 152 -2.46 3.93 -17.40
C GLU A 152 -1.34 3.46 -18.31
N ASP A 153 -0.49 4.37 -18.79
CA ASP A 153 0.63 4.07 -19.69
C ASP A 153 1.64 3.12 -19.02
N ARG A 154 1.97 3.38 -17.77
CA ARG A 154 2.87 2.53 -16.98
C ARG A 154 2.26 1.15 -16.72
N THR A 155 0.95 1.12 -16.50
CA THR A 155 0.20 -0.14 -16.32
C THR A 155 0.22 -0.98 -17.60
N GLU A 156 0.00 -0.37 -18.77
CA GLU A 156 0.06 -1.06 -20.06
C GLU A 156 1.48 -1.53 -20.42
N GLN A 157 2.49 -0.68 -20.23
CA GLN A 157 3.89 -1.06 -20.46
C GLN A 157 4.25 -2.28 -19.63
N PHE A 158 3.93 -2.23 -18.33
CA PHE A 158 4.21 -3.34 -17.42
C PHE A 158 3.45 -4.61 -17.81
N TYR A 159 2.20 -4.51 -18.24
CA TYR A 159 1.43 -5.64 -18.74
C TYR A 159 2.11 -6.30 -19.94
N ASN A 160 2.59 -5.51 -20.90
CA ASN A 160 3.28 -6.02 -22.06
C ASN A 160 4.60 -6.73 -21.71
N GLU A 161 5.34 -6.19 -20.73
CA GLU A 161 6.55 -6.81 -20.19
C GLU A 161 6.22 -8.15 -19.50
N LEU A 162 5.20 -8.15 -18.62
CA LEU A 162 4.75 -9.35 -17.91
C LEU A 162 4.32 -10.45 -18.88
N ARG A 163 3.55 -10.09 -19.92
CA ARG A 163 3.09 -11.04 -20.93
C ARG A 163 4.25 -11.71 -21.68
N ARG A 164 5.33 -10.97 -21.95
CA ARG A 164 6.54 -11.52 -22.57
C ARG A 164 7.27 -12.52 -21.66
N MET A 165 7.21 -12.29 -20.35
CA MET A 165 7.86 -13.18 -19.38
C MET A 165 7.06 -14.46 -19.14
N VAL A 166 5.72 -14.37 -19.15
CA VAL A 166 4.82 -15.52 -18.93
C VAL A 166 4.63 -16.36 -20.20
N GLY A 167 4.74 -15.73 -21.39
CA GLY A 167 4.56 -16.41 -22.68
C GLY A 167 5.80 -17.16 -23.21
N LYS A 168 6.86 -17.22 -22.40
CA LYS A 168 8.07 -18.02 -22.68
C LYS A 168 8.00 -19.35 -21.96
#